data_a2bc1dcb3ce51bb67f442fb99aae81d1
#
_entry.id   a2bc1dcb3ce51bb67f442fb99aae81d1
#
_cell.length_a   1.000
_cell.length_b   1.000
_cell.length_c   1.000
_cell.angle_alpha   90.00
_cell.angle_beta   90.00
_cell.angle_gamma   90.00
#
_symmetry.space_group_name_H-M   'P 1'
#
loop_
_entity.id
_entity.type
_entity.pdbx_description
1 polymer ?
#
loop_
_entity_poly.entity_id
_entity_poly.type
_entity_poly.pdbx_seq_one_letter_code
_entity_poly.pdbx_strand_id
1 'polypeptide(L)'
;MAKTSKPLSTDEISLVAEPVYANKTWVSKYEIDPFSVSDSEKKDRLASLSSKLLAAKGVNHASAHTMFVKEQKHYADSHGTSTSQQRVRMQTQIDAISVGSHGFESMRTLAQPAGFGWEWMRNDVYDWDSEIEKLPALLAEKVAAPSVTPGRYDLLIDPTNLWLTIHESIGHATELDRAIGYEANYAGTSFATVDKLGTLKYGSPLMNITGDRFTDHGLSTVGYDDEGVAGQEWDIVKDGILVGYQLDRRIAAHVNRDRSNGCAFADSPAHVPIQRMPNVSLKPNPAGPDLPAMIESIDDGIYILGDKSWSIDMQRYNFQFTGQQFHRIKNGKLAGQLKDVAYQATTTDFWGSMKVVGGPSTYVLGGAFNCGKGQPGQIAAVSHGCPAAIFDKVNVLNTVAEAGK
;
A
#
# COMPACT_ATOMS: atom_id res chain seq x y z
N MET A 1 -9.61 37.93 -11.29
CA MET A 1 -9.34 36.74 -12.12
C MET A 1 -10.61 35.91 -12.36
N ALA A 2 -11.31 35.35 -11.36
CA ALA A 2 -12.48 34.48 -11.57
C ALA A 2 -13.58 35.09 -12.51
N LYS A 3 -13.91 36.37 -12.37
CA LYS A 3 -14.88 37.06 -13.26
C LYS A 3 -14.38 37.21 -14.71
N THR A 4 -13.08 37.22 -14.93
CA THR A 4 -12.47 37.39 -16.26
C THR A 4 -12.30 36.05 -16.98
N SER A 5 -12.11 34.96 -16.26
CA SER A 5 -11.94 33.63 -16.85
C SER A 5 -13.26 32.91 -17.12
N LYS A 6 -14.35 33.26 -16.42
CA LYS A 6 -15.66 32.63 -16.60
C LYS A 6 -16.19 32.65 -18.07
N PRO A 7 -16.04 33.71 -18.85
CA PRO A 7 -16.45 33.71 -20.26
C PRO A 7 -15.60 32.83 -21.17
N LEU A 8 -14.40 32.39 -20.69
CA LEU A 8 -13.46 31.56 -21.44
C LEU A 8 -13.56 30.08 -21.07
N SER A 9 -14.35 29.75 -20.03
CA SER A 9 -14.56 28.37 -19.61
C SER A 9 -15.63 27.72 -20.47
N THR A 10 -15.30 26.59 -21.09
CA THR A 10 -16.25 25.74 -21.83
C THR A 10 -16.88 24.67 -20.95
N ASP A 11 -16.29 24.40 -19.79
CA ASP A 11 -16.73 23.36 -18.88
C ASP A 11 -17.38 23.96 -17.63
N GLU A 12 -18.55 23.49 -17.28
CA GLU A 12 -19.21 23.79 -16.02
C GLU A 12 -18.73 22.80 -14.94
N ILE A 13 -17.99 23.30 -13.95
CA ILE A 13 -17.57 22.50 -12.81
C ILE A 13 -18.68 22.52 -11.77
N SER A 14 -19.31 21.36 -11.56
CA SER A 14 -20.29 21.16 -10.49
C SER A 14 -19.65 20.36 -9.35
N LEU A 15 -19.79 20.85 -8.12
CA LEU A 15 -19.35 20.16 -6.92
C LEU A 15 -20.57 19.66 -6.15
N VAL A 16 -20.56 18.38 -5.74
CA VAL A 16 -21.61 17.88 -4.84
C VAL A 16 -21.58 18.63 -3.51
N ALA A 17 -22.74 18.77 -2.89
CA ALA A 17 -22.88 19.49 -1.63
C ALA A 17 -22.21 18.76 -0.47
N GLU A 18 -21.67 19.52 0.48
CA GLU A 18 -21.12 19.00 1.73
C GLU A 18 -21.58 19.86 2.92
N PRO A 19 -21.71 19.28 4.13
CA PRO A 19 -21.95 20.05 5.35
C PRO A 19 -20.83 21.05 5.61
N VAL A 20 -21.16 22.15 6.31
CA VAL A 20 -20.18 23.15 6.73
C VAL A 20 -19.48 22.69 8.02
N TYR A 21 -18.16 22.68 8.01
CA TYR A 21 -17.32 22.33 9.14
C TYR A 21 -16.50 23.53 9.59
N ALA A 22 -17.11 24.43 10.38
CA ALA A 22 -16.47 25.65 10.86
C ALA A 22 -15.52 25.38 12.04
N ASN A 23 -14.29 25.92 11.94
CA ASN A 23 -13.27 25.92 13.02
C ASN A 23 -12.95 24.50 13.56
N LYS A 24 -12.86 23.52 12.68
CA LYS A 24 -12.53 22.15 13.07
C LYS A 24 -11.02 21.93 13.07
N THR A 25 -10.56 21.15 14.04
CA THR A 25 -9.15 20.75 14.17
C THR A 25 -9.03 19.24 14.23
N TRP A 26 -7.94 18.72 13.66
CA TRP A 26 -7.58 17.31 13.77
C TRP A 26 -6.06 17.15 13.84
N VAL A 27 -5.59 16.19 14.65
CA VAL A 27 -4.17 15.87 14.78
C VAL A 27 -4.02 14.36 14.75
N SER A 28 -3.05 13.85 13.97
CA SER A 28 -2.74 12.42 13.94
C SER A 28 -2.21 11.93 15.31
N LYS A 29 -2.46 10.67 15.62
CA LYS A 29 -1.92 10.03 16.82
C LYS A 29 -0.42 9.80 16.66
N TYR A 30 0.41 10.39 17.53
CA TYR A 30 1.84 10.09 17.68
C TYR A 30 2.28 10.47 19.09
N GLU A 31 3.34 9.85 19.59
CA GLU A 31 3.84 10.10 20.94
C GLU A 31 5.02 11.09 20.94
N ILE A 32 5.97 10.91 20.02
CA ILE A 32 7.21 11.68 19.99
C ILE A 32 7.32 12.41 18.64
N ASP A 33 7.27 13.75 18.71
CA ASP A 33 7.51 14.56 17.51
C ASP A 33 8.93 14.30 16.97
N PRO A 34 9.08 13.77 15.75
CA PRO A 34 10.40 13.46 15.19
C PRO A 34 11.28 14.72 15.02
N PHE A 35 10.69 15.90 14.96
CA PHE A 35 11.44 17.17 14.87
C PHE A 35 11.91 17.68 16.24
N SER A 36 11.43 17.11 17.35
CA SER A 36 11.95 17.40 18.68
C SER A 36 13.16 16.52 19.06
N VAL A 37 13.41 15.45 18.31
CA VAL A 37 14.54 14.55 18.54
C VAL A 37 15.79 15.09 17.86
N SER A 38 16.94 15.02 18.54
CA SER A 38 18.21 15.55 18.00
C SER A 38 18.68 14.72 16.78
N ASP A 39 19.38 15.38 15.85
CA ASP A 39 19.98 14.70 14.70
C ASP A 39 21.04 13.67 15.13
N SER A 40 21.72 13.89 16.26
CA SER A 40 22.66 12.91 16.80
C SER A 40 21.95 11.62 17.20
N GLU A 41 20.87 11.70 17.98
CA GLU A 41 20.09 10.53 18.39
C GLU A 41 19.55 9.74 17.20
N LYS A 42 19.04 10.44 16.18
CA LYS A 42 18.56 9.81 14.94
C LYS A 42 19.68 9.06 14.21
N LYS A 43 20.83 9.71 14.03
CA LYS A 43 22.01 9.12 13.40
C LYS A 43 22.55 7.94 14.20
N ASP A 44 22.65 8.07 15.52
CA ASP A 44 23.17 7.03 16.40
C ASP A 44 22.27 5.78 16.35
N ARG A 45 20.94 5.96 16.33
CA ARG A 45 20.00 4.82 16.18
C ARG A 45 20.16 4.10 14.84
N LEU A 46 20.20 4.83 13.72
CA LEU A 46 20.39 4.25 12.39
C LEU A 46 21.76 3.60 12.24
N ALA A 47 22.82 4.25 12.73
CA ALA A 47 24.18 3.73 12.71
C ALA A 47 24.30 2.45 13.54
N SER A 48 23.66 2.38 14.70
CA SER A 48 23.63 1.19 15.54
C SER A 48 23.02 -0.01 14.80
N LEU A 49 21.87 0.17 14.14
CA LEU A 49 21.20 -0.90 13.40
C LEU A 49 21.98 -1.34 12.16
N SER A 50 22.48 -0.39 11.33
CA SER A 50 23.26 -0.73 10.13
C SER A 50 24.63 -1.33 10.46
N SER A 51 25.28 -0.91 11.56
CA SER A 51 26.55 -1.50 11.99
C SER A 51 26.40 -2.96 12.45
N LYS A 52 25.29 -3.30 13.11
CA LYS A 52 24.97 -4.70 13.47
C LYS A 52 24.88 -5.58 12.20
N LEU A 53 24.21 -5.09 11.16
CA LEU A 53 24.12 -5.79 9.88
C LEU A 53 25.51 -5.94 9.22
N LEU A 54 26.26 -4.86 9.15
CA LEU A 54 27.58 -4.86 8.49
C LEU A 54 28.60 -5.77 9.20
N ALA A 55 28.46 -5.96 10.52
CA ALA A 55 29.30 -6.89 11.29
C ALA A 55 28.96 -8.36 11.04
N ALA A 56 27.82 -8.68 10.45
CA ALA A 56 27.40 -10.04 10.21
C ALA A 56 28.11 -10.68 8.99
N LYS A 57 28.44 -11.96 9.12
CA LYS A 57 29.10 -12.70 8.04
C LYS A 57 28.19 -12.77 6.79
N GLY A 58 28.76 -12.42 5.63
CA GLY A 58 28.07 -12.47 4.34
C GLY A 58 27.33 -11.17 3.96
N VAL A 59 27.30 -10.18 4.85
CA VAL A 59 26.84 -8.83 4.54
C VAL A 59 28.06 -7.97 4.14
N ASN A 60 28.07 -7.48 2.90
CA ASN A 60 29.16 -6.66 2.37
C ASN A 60 28.87 -5.16 2.49
N HIS A 61 27.58 -4.80 2.42
CA HIS A 61 27.12 -3.42 2.58
C HIS A 61 25.83 -3.42 3.39
N ALA A 62 25.63 -2.37 4.17
CA ALA A 62 24.37 -2.08 4.85
C ALA A 62 24.03 -0.61 4.69
N SER A 63 22.78 -0.29 4.49
CA SER A 63 22.26 1.06 4.52
C SER A 63 21.08 1.19 5.46
N ALA A 64 20.94 2.35 6.09
CA ALA A 64 19.80 2.67 6.92
C ALA A 64 19.37 4.11 6.66
N HIS A 65 18.12 4.30 6.34
CA HIS A 65 17.55 5.63 6.16
C HIS A 65 16.17 5.73 6.79
N THR A 66 15.82 6.93 7.23
CA THR A 66 14.49 7.26 7.69
C THR A 66 14.05 8.57 7.07
N MET A 67 12.79 8.61 6.67
CA MET A 67 12.11 9.83 6.24
C MET A 67 10.95 10.06 7.20
N PHE A 68 10.79 11.30 7.62
CA PHE A 68 9.64 11.71 8.41
C PHE A 68 9.10 13.04 7.91
N VAL A 69 7.78 13.13 7.89
CA VAL A 69 7.06 14.32 7.42
C VAL A 69 6.07 14.74 8.50
N LYS A 70 6.18 16.00 8.92
CA LYS A 70 5.16 16.67 9.71
C LYS A 70 4.49 17.69 8.82
N GLU A 71 3.24 17.47 8.50
CA GLU A 71 2.45 18.31 7.63
C GLU A 71 1.38 19.03 8.42
N GLN A 72 1.23 20.32 8.21
CA GLN A 72 0.14 21.12 8.74
C GLN A 72 -0.62 21.73 7.57
N LYS A 73 -1.95 21.53 7.55
CA LYS A 73 -2.83 22.06 6.51
C LYS A 73 -3.94 22.90 7.12
N HIS A 74 -4.24 24.01 6.47
CA HIS A 74 -5.38 24.85 6.74
C HIS A 74 -6.23 24.95 5.47
N TYR A 75 -7.53 24.73 5.63
CA TYR A 75 -8.50 24.85 4.54
C TYR A 75 -9.59 25.83 4.96
N ALA A 76 -10.06 26.64 4.02
CA ALA A 76 -11.23 27.46 4.20
C ALA A 76 -11.93 27.68 2.84
N ASP A 77 -13.25 27.77 2.85
CA ASP A 77 -14.07 28.04 1.68
C ASP A 77 -15.09 29.17 1.92
N SER A 78 -15.73 29.60 0.82
CA SER A 78 -16.74 30.67 0.85
C SER A 78 -18.07 30.23 1.48
N HIS A 79 -18.29 28.96 1.77
CA HIS A 79 -19.48 28.43 2.41
C HIS A 79 -19.34 28.42 3.95
N GLY A 80 -18.15 28.71 4.48
CA GLY A 80 -17.89 28.81 5.91
C GLY A 80 -17.18 27.59 6.52
N THR A 81 -16.82 26.58 5.73
CA THR A 81 -15.94 25.51 6.20
C THR A 81 -14.56 26.07 6.46
N SER A 82 -13.99 25.72 7.63
CA SER A 82 -12.60 26.02 7.98
C SER A 82 -12.04 24.91 8.84
N THR A 83 -10.92 24.33 8.42
CA THR A 83 -10.27 23.22 9.11
C THR A 83 -8.78 23.48 9.29
N SER A 84 -8.22 22.96 10.38
CA SER A 84 -6.78 22.96 10.66
C SER A 84 -6.37 21.54 11.06
N GLN A 85 -5.39 20.99 10.36
CA GLN A 85 -4.98 19.60 10.56
C GLN A 85 -3.46 19.49 10.65
N GLN A 86 -2.99 18.58 11.50
CA GLN A 86 -1.58 18.20 11.59
C GLN A 86 -1.47 16.69 11.54
N ARG A 87 -0.54 16.18 10.73
CA ARG A 87 -0.20 14.76 10.72
C ARG A 87 1.30 14.54 10.66
N VAL A 88 1.74 13.44 11.31
CA VAL A 88 3.11 12.96 11.30
C VAL A 88 3.13 11.58 10.68
N ARG A 89 4.12 11.33 9.84
CA ARG A 89 4.32 10.04 9.13
C ARG A 89 5.79 9.73 9.08
N MET A 90 6.13 8.44 9.20
CA MET A 90 7.50 7.96 9.09
C MET A 90 7.62 6.77 8.15
N GLN A 91 8.75 6.70 7.47
CA GLN A 91 9.23 5.52 6.75
C GLN A 91 10.67 5.28 7.12
N THR A 92 10.99 4.08 7.59
CA THR A 92 12.37 3.65 7.84
C THR A 92 12.64 2.40 7.05
N GLN A 93 13.79 2.34 6.40
CA GLN A 93 14.23 1.16 5.66
C GLN A 93 15.69 0.90 6.00
N ILE A 94 16.00 -0.38 6.23
CA ILE A 94 17.36 -0.84 6.50
C ILE A 94 17.63 -2.02 5.57
N ASP A 95 18.73 -1.93 4.81
CA ASP A 95 19.07 -2.90 3.79
C ASP A 95 20.37 -3.62 4.16
N ALA A 96 20.38 -4.94 3.96
CA ALA A 96 21.55 -5.78 3.95
C ALA A 96 21.85 -6.27 2.53
N ILE A 97 23.11 -6.16 2.09
CA ILE A 97 23.53 -6.47 0.74
C ILE A 97 24.69 -7.47 0.80
N SER A 98 24.57 -8.55 0.01
CA SER A 98 25.60 -9.55 -0.22
C SER A 98 26.11 -9.46 -1.66
N VAL A 99 27.43 -9.43 -1.84
CA VAL A 99 28.09 -9.39 -3.15
C VAL A 99 29.17 -10.48 -3.18
N GLY A 100 29.18 -11.30 -4.22
CA GLY A 100 30.16 -12.39 -4.34
C GLY A 100 30.06 -13.11 -5.68
N SER A 101 30.55 -14.35 -5.73
CA SER A 101 30.44 -15.19 -6.94
C SER A 101 29.00 -15.48 -7.39
N HIS A 102 28.04 -15.31 -6.49
CA HIS A 102 26.61 -15.40 -6.75
C HIS A 102 26.04 -14.11 -7.40
N GLY A 103 26.86 -13.08 -7.62
CA GLY A 103 26.43 -11.76 -8.06
C GLY A 103 26.02 -10.86 -6.88
N PHE A 104 24.96 -10.10 -7.08
CA PHE A 104 24.38 -9.17 -6.10
C PHE A 104 23.06 -9.72 -5.57
N GLU A 105 22.89 -9.74 -4.25
CA GLU A 105 21.59 -10.00 -3.60
C GLU A 105 21.36 -9.04 -2.44
N SER A 106 20.12 -8.68 -2.23
CA SER A 106 19.75 -7.76 -1.15
C SER A 106 18.48 -8.21 -0.44
N MET A 107 18.37 -7.79 0.80
CA MET A 107 17.18 -7.96 1.61
C MET A 107 17.02 -6.74 2.51
N ARG A 108 15.80 -6.21 2.62
CA ARG A 108 15.50 -5.11 3.50
C ARG A 108 14.56 -5.54 4.62
N THR A 109 14.48 -4.70 5.65
CA THR A 109 13.48 -4.84 6.71
C THR A 109 12.06 -4.82 6.15
N LEU A 110 11.16 -5.55 6.80
CA LEU A 110 9.74 -5.65 6.44
C LEU A 110 8.89 -4.54 7.08
N ALA A 111 9.50 -3.70 7.92
CA ALA A 111 8.84 -2.55 8.54
C ALA A 111 8.15 -1.67 7.49
N GLN A 112 6.87 -1.39 7.71
CA GLN A 112 6.04 -0.63 6.79
C GLN A 112 6.04 0.87 7.16
N PRO A 113 5.87 1.78 6.20
CA PRO A 113 5.65 3.19 6.51
C PRO A 113 4.34 3.37 7.26
N ALA A 114 4.30 4.28 8.25
CA ALA A 114 3.13 4.46 9.09
C ALA A 114 3.02 5.88 9.66
N GLY A 115 1.83 6.22 10.13
CA GLY A 115 1.51 7.48 10.80
C GLY A 115 1.92 7.48 12.27
N PHE A 116 3.20 7.24 12.53
CA PHE A 116 3.84 7.34 13.84
C PHE A 116 4.77 8.55 13.90
N GLY A 117 5.15 8.94 15.12
CA GLY A 117 6.29 9.80 15.39
C GLY A 117 7.58 8.99 15.59
N TRP A 118 8.58 9.58 16.29
CA TRP A 118 9.87 8.91 16.51
C TRP A 118 9.76 7.64 17.36
N GLU A 119 8.67 7.43 18.11
CA GLU A 119 8.37 6.16 18.78
C GLU A 119 8.40 4.95 17.84
N TRP A 120 8.18 5.12 16.53
CA TRP A 120 8.33 4.08 15.53
C TRP A 120 9.72 3.42 15.54
N MET A 121 10.75 4.15 15.99
CA MET A 121 12.12 3.63 16.07
C MET A 121 12.41 2.89 17.39
N ARG A 122 11.44 2.80 18.32
CA ARG A 122 11.53 2.02 19.55
C ARG A 122 11.10 0.58 19.30
N ASN A 123 11.77 -0.36 20.00
CA ASN A 123 11.50 -1.79 19.84
C ASN A 123 10.16 -2.24 20.46
N ASP A 124 9.51 -1.42 21.29
CA ASP A 124 8.17 -1.71 21.82
C ASP A 124 7.04 -1.38 20.83
N VAL A 125 7.33 -0.62 19.77
CA VAL A 125 6.38 -0.32 18.68
C VAL A 125 6.65 -1.22 17.46
N TYR A 126 7.91 -1.37 17.07
CA TYR A 126 8.35 -2.30 16.05
C TYR A 126 9.69 -2.93 16.47
N ASP A 127 9.78 -4.26 16.46
CA ASP A 127 10.95 -4.99 16.97
C ASP A 127 12.12 -4.98 15.99
N TRP A 128 12.72 -3.78 15.80
CA TRP A 128 13.85 -3.54 14.92
C TRP A 128 15.05 -4.43 15.23
N ASP A 129 15.37 -4.60 16.52
CA ASP A 129 16.56 -5.35 16.92
C ASP A 129 16.42 -6.83 16.59
N SER A 130 15.25 -7.43 16.80
CA SER A 130 15.00 -8.83 16.43
C SER A 130 15.03 -9.05 14.91
N GLU A 131 14.49 -8.11 14.14
CA GLU A 131 14.53 -8.22 12.68
C GLU A 131 15.95 -8.09 12.14
N ILE A 132 16.71 -7.09 12.62
CA ILE A 132 18.11 -6.88 12.23
C ILE A 132 18.98 -8.09 12.60
N GLU A 133 18.72 -8.76 13.71
CA GLU A 133 19.44 -9.98 14.10
C GLU A 133 19.19 -11.15 13.15
N LYS A 134 17.97 -11.30 12.65
CA LYS A 134 17.56 -12.39 11.74
C LYS A 134 17.95 -12.15 10.28
N LEU A 135 17.98 -10.91 9.85
CA LEU A 135 18.12 -10.52 8.44
C LEU A 135 19.38 -11.11 7.76
N PRO A 136 20.57 -11.14 8.38
CA PRO A 136 21.77 -11.72 7.75
C PRO A 136 21.63 -13.22 7.47
N ALA A 137 21.02 -13.98 8.36
CA ALA A 137 20.80 -15.42 8.17
C ALA A 137 19.81 -15.68 7.02
N LEU A 138 18.74 -14.89 6.96
CA LEU A 138 17.76 -14.96 5.88
C LEU A 138 18.37 -14.57 4.52
N LEU A 139 19.23 -13.55 4.50
CA LEU A 139 19.96 -13.15 3.30
C LEU A 139 20.92 -14.25 2.84
N ALA A 140 21.67 -14.87 3.76
CA ALA A 140 22.58 -15.97 3.45
C ALA A 140 21.84 -17.19 2.90
N GLU A 141 20.68 -17.53 3.48
CA GLU A 141 19.80 -18.58 2.97
C GLU A 141 19.30 -18.27 1.56
N LYS A 142 18.86 -17.03 1.30
CA LYS A 142 18.41 -16.57 -0.02
C LYS A 142 19.49 -16.64 -1.07
N VAL A 143 20.72 -16.22 -0.73
CA VAL A 143 21.89 -16.34 -1.62
C VAL A 143 22.13 -17.79 -2.05
N ALA A 144 22.01 -18.73 -1.11
CA ALA A 144 22.20 -20.16 -1.36
C ALA A 144 20.97 -20.87 -1.94
N ALA A 145 19.82 -20.21 -1.97
CA ALA A 145 18.57 -20.80 -2.39
C ALA A 145 18.58 -21.26 -3.85
N PRO A 146 17.89 -22.35 -4.19
CA PRO A 146 17.66 -22.72 -5.59
C PRO A 146 16.69 -21.72 -6.25
N SER A 147 16.86 -21.50 -7.54
CA SER A 147 15.90 -20.77 -8.35
C SER A 147 14.57 -21.55 -8.42
N VAL A 148 13.46 -20.82 -8.42
CA VAL A 148 12.14 -21.44 -8.58
C VAL A 148 12.00 -22.15 -9.92
N THR A 149 11.32 -23.28 -9.94
CA THR A 149 10.82 -23.88 -11.18
C THR A 149 9.52 -23.20 -11.56
N PRO A 150 9.39 -22.62 -12.78
CA PRO A 150 8.15 -22.02 -13.24
C PRO A 150 6.98 -23.00 -13.17
N GLY A 151 5.80 -22.50 -12.81
CA GLY A 151 4.62 -23.37 -12.69
C GLY A 151 3.47 -22.69 -11.94
N ARG A 152 2.45 -23.47 -11.61
CA ARG A 152 1.31 -23.01 -10.81
C ARG A 152 1.43 -23.50 -9.39
N TYR A 153 1.39 -22.55 -8.45
CA TYR A 153 1.56 -22.82 -7.02
C TYR A 153 0.44 -22.18 -6.21
N ASP A 154 0.11 -22.78 -5.10
CA ASP A 154 -0.63 -22.09 -4.06
C ASP A 154 0.30 -21.03 -3.44
N LEU A 155 -0.16 -19.79 -3.38
CA LEU A 155 0.61 -18.70 -2.80
C LEU A 155 -0.02 -18.28 -1.48
N LEU A 156 0.75 -18.39 -0.39
CA LEU A 156 0.48 -17.68 0.85
C LEU A 156 1.21 -16.35 0.75
N ILE A 157 0.48 -15.25 0.68
CA ILE A 157 1.07 -13.93 0.56
C ILE A 157 0.93 -13.18 1.88
N ASP A 158 2.09 -12.79 2.40
CA ASP A 158 2.19 -12.00 3.63
C ASP A 158 1.67 -10.57 3.42
N PRO A 159 1.07 -9.94 4.41
CA PRO A 159 0.63 -8.54 4.31
C PRO A 159 1.73 -7.58 3.86
N THR A 160 2.98 -7.83 4.23
CA THR A 160 4.15 -7.02 3.82
C THR A 160 4.45 -7.08 2.32
N ASN A 161 3.86 -8.03 1.60
CA ASN A 161 3.87 -8.10 0.14
C ASN A 161 2.48 -7.75 -0.45
N LEU A 162 1.40 -8.27 0.13
CA LEU A 162 0.04 -8.17 -0.42
C LEU A 162 -0.46 -6.72 -0.52
N TRP A 163 0.01 -5.83 0.38
CA TRP A 163 -0.35 -4.41 0.35
C TRP A 163 -0.06 -3.76 -1.03
N LEU A 164 1.05 -4.15 -1.67
CA LEU A 164 1.43 -3.61 -2.98
C LEU A 164 0.47 -4.11 -4.08
N THR A 165 0.05 -5.38 -4.02
CA THR A 165 -0.95 -5.92 -4.94
C THR A 165 -2.30 -5.22 -4.77
N ILE A 166 -2.70 -4.90 -3.52
CA ILE A 166 -3.89 -4.08 -3.24
C ILE A 166 -3.72 -2.68 -3.83
N HIS A 167 -2.58 -2.03 -3.60
CA HIS A 167 -2.28 -0.68 -4.09
C HIS A 167 -2.50 -0.58 -5.60
N GLU A 168 -1.86 -1.48 -6.35
CA GLU A 168 -1.82 -1.42 -7.80
C GLU A 168 -3.10 -1.94 -8.46
N SER A 169 -3.63 -3.08 -7.99
CA SER A 169 -4.73 -3.76 -8.67
C SER A 169 -6.13 -3.38 -8.15
N ILE A 170 -6.21 -2.76 -6.97
CA ILE A 170 -7.49 -2.30 -6.38
C ILE A 170 -7.45 -0.80 -6.14
N GLY A 171 -6.47 -0.32 -5.39
CA GLY A 171 -6.36 1.09 -5.02
C GLY A 171 -6.43 1.99 -6.24
N HIS A 172 -5.49 1.86 -7.16
CA HIS A 172 -5.49 2.63 -8.41
C HIS A 172 -6.64 2.30 -9.35
N ALA A 173 -7.09 1.05 -9.42
CA ALA A 173 -8.16 0.65 -10.33
C ALA A 173 -9.53 1.23 -9.93
N THR A 174 -9.73 1.54 -8.66
CA THR A 174 -11.00 2.08 -8.13
C THR A 174 -10.96 3.57 -7.81
N GLU A 175 -9.94 4.29 -8.27
CA GLU A 175 -9.95 5.75 -8.39
C GLU A 175 -10.93 6.14 -9.49
N LEU A 176 -12.03 6.85 -9.16
CA LEU A 176 -13.09 7.10 -10.14
C LEU A 176 -12.62 8.00 -11.28
N ASP A 177 -11.80 9.01 -11.02
CA ASP A 177 -11.25 9.88 -12.07
C ASP A 177 -10.42 9.10 -13.09
N ARG A 178 -9.68 8.06 -12.64
CA ARG A 178 -8.99 7.12 -13.52
C ARG A 178 -9.98 6.28 -14.34
N ALA A 179 -11.03 5.74 -13.69
CA ALA A 179 -12.03 4.90 -14.35
C ALA A 179 -12.82 5.65 -15.43
N ILE A 180 -12.98 6.96 -15.29
CA ILE A 180 -13.62 7.84 -16.29
C ILE A 180 -12.63 8.52 -17.25
N GLY A 181 -11.33 8.19 -17.17
CA GLY A 181 -10.31 8.57 -18.15
C GLY A 181 -9.55 9.86 -17.89
N TYR A 182 -9.66 10.50 -16.72
CA TYR A 182 -8.94 11.75 -16.43
C TYR A 182 -7.41 11.55 -16.34
N GLU A 183 -6.97 10.34 -16.02
CA GLU A 183 -5.54 9.97 -15.94
C GLU A 183 -4.98 9.34 -17.23
N ALA A 184 -5.78 9.22 -18.30
CA ALA A 184 -5.43 8.45 -19.51
C ALA A 184 -4.11 8.89 -20.16
N ASN A 185 -3.77 10.17 -20.12
CA ASN A 185 -2.53 10.69 -20.70
C ASN A 185 -1.29 10.49 -19.84
N TYR A 186 -1.45 10.24 -18.54
CA TYR A 186 -0.35 10.22 -17.58
C TYR A 186 -0.13 8.82 -17.00
N ALA A 187 -1.16 8.24 -16.38
CA ALA A 187 -1.05 7.03 -15.59
C ALA A 187 -2.06 5.93 -15.99
N GLY A 188 -2.72 6.10 -17.13
CA GLY A 188 -3.62 5.10 -17.71
C GLY A 188 -5.07 5.22 -17.26
N THR A 189 -5.80 4.15 -17.48
CA THR A 189 -7.23 4.02 -17.21
C THR A 189 -7.50 2.95 -16.15
N SER A 190 -8.71 2.41 -16.11
CA SER A 190 -9.08 1.28 -15.28
C SER A 190 -9.94 0.29 -16.05
N PHE A 191 -9.75 -1.01 -15.78
CA PHE A 191 -10.65 -2.06 -16.22
C PHE A 191 -12.00 -2.04 -15.46
N ALA A 192 -12.01 -1.46 -14.25
CA ALA A 192 -13.17 -1.32 -13.38
C ALA A 192 -13.95 -0.05 -13.77
N THR A 193 -14.61 -0.07 -14.92
CA THR A 193 -15.36 1.04 -15.50
C THR A 193 -16.72 1.22 -14.83
N VAL A 194 -17.31 2.41 -14.92
CA VAL A 194 -18.54 2.80 -14.20
C VAL A 194 -19.75 1.91 -14.53
N ASP A 195 -19.86 1.46 -15.78
CA ASP A 195 -20.91 0.54 -16.23
C ASP A 195 -20.89 -0.82 -15.55
N LYS A 196 -19.77 -1.19 -14.93
CA LYS A 196 -19.57 -2.45 -14.21
C LYS A 196 -19.87 -2.34 -12.71
N LEU A 197 -20.18 -1.15 -12.20
CA LEU A 197 -20.52 -0.96 -10.78
C LEU A 197 -21.73 -1.82 -10.40
N GLY A 198 -21.62 -2.57 -9.31
CA GLY A 198 -22.64 -3.49 -8.82
C GLY A 198 -22.68 -4.86 -9.53
N THR A 199 -21.91 -5.06 -10.61
CA THR A 199 -21.95 -6.31 -11.41
C THR A 199 -20.61 -6.98 -11.59
N LEU A 200 -19.50 -6.23 -11.56
CA LEU A 200 -18.14 -6.77 -11.74
C LEU A 200 -17.78 -7.72 -10.59
N LYS A 201 -17.58 -8.98 -10.92
CA LYS A 201 -16.91 -9.95 -10.03
C LYS A 201 -15.43 -9.59 -9.99
N TYR A 202 -15.05 -8.82 -8.98
CA TYR A 202 -13.67 -8.38 -8.77
C TYR A 202 -12.78 -9.50 -8.25
N GLY A 203 -13.35 -10.34 -7.39
CA GLY A 203 -12.65 -11.44 -6.76
C GLY A 203 -13.55 -12.51 -6.17
N SER A 204 -12.96 -13.34 -5.33
CA SER A 204 -13.63 -14.36 -4.53
C SER A 204 -14.70 -13.73 -3.62
N PRO A 205 -15.79 -14.45 -3.27
CA PRO A 205 -16.77 -14.01 -2.27
C PRO A 205 -16.16 -13.69 -0.88
N LEU A 206 -14.95 -14.15 -0.61
CA LEU A 206 -14.24 -13.81 0.63
C LEU A 206 -13.61 -12.38 0.59
N MET A 207 -13.54 -11.76 -0.59
CA MET A 207 -12.93 -10.47 -0.78
C MET A 207 -13.84 -9.33 -0.33
N ASN A 208 -13.46 -8.65 0.74
CA ASN A 208 -14.11 -7.44 1.24
C ASN A 208 -13.06 -6.33 1.38
N ILE A 209 -13.18 -5.29 0.55
CA ILE A 209 -12.27 -4.14 0.50
C ILE A 209 -12.99 -2.89 0.95
N THR A 210 -12.39 -2.16 1.87
CA THR A 210 -12.87 -0.84 2.31
C THR A 210 -11.92 0.27 1.90
N GLY A 211 -12.49 1.46 1.67
CA GLY A 211 -11.78 2.73 1.74
C GLY A 211 -12.13 3.44 3.04
N ASP A 212 -11.15 4.00 3.74
CA ASP A 212 -11.40 4.75 4.98
C ASP A 212 -10.39 5.88 5.20
N ARG A 213 -10.77 6.81 6.11
CA ARG A 213 -9.92 7.90 6.59
C ARG A 213 -9.66 7.81 8.10
N PHE A 214 -9.95 6.66 8.74
CA PHE A 214 -9.98 6.52 10.20
C PHE A 214 -8.96 5.51 10.74
N THR A 215 -8.42 4.62 9.92
CA THR A 215 -7.44 3.62 10.36
C THR A 215 -6.32 4.27 11.16
N ASP A 216 -6.15 3.87 12.41
CA ASP A 216 -5.10 4.39 13.28
C ASP A 216 -3.72 4.17 12.63
N HIS A 217 -2.89 5.20 12.67
CA HIS A 217 -1.56 5.23 12.05
C HIS A 217 -1.55 5.02 10.51
N GLY A 218 -2.70 5.10 9.85
CA GLY A 218 -2.78 5.08 8.40
C GLY A 218 -2.17 6.34 7.77
N LEU A 219 -1.42 6.17 6.69
CA LEU A 219 -0.76 7.27 5.99
C LEU A 219 -1.74 8.25 5.33
N SER A 220 -2.95 7.77 4.97
CA SER A 220 -4.04 8.59 4.41
C SER A 220 -5.07 9.01 5.44
N THR A 221 -4.87 8.69 6.71
CA THR A 221 -5.81 9.06 7.78
C THR A 221 -5.78 10.56 8.01
N VAL A 222 -6.97 11.18 7.94
CA VAL A 222 -7.21 12.62 8.13
C VAL A 222 -8.60 12.84 8.70
N GLY A 223 -8.80 13.96 9.36
CA GLY A 223 -10.14 14.39 9.80
C GLY A 223 -10.99 14.92 8.63
N TYR A 224 -10.35 15.65 7.71
CA TYR A 224 -10.99 16.29 6.55
C TYR A 224 -10.06 16.20 5.34
N ASP A 225 -10.62 16.07 4.14
CA ASP A 225 -9.85 16.15 2.90
C ASP A 225 -9.55 17.61 2.50
N ASP A 226 -8.87 17.80 1.39
CA ASP A 226 -8.47 19.12 0.91
C ASP A 226 -9.58 19.88 0.13
N GLU A 227 -10.82 19.37 0.15
CA GLU A 227 -12.06 20.05 -0.23
C GLU A 227 -12.98 20.27 0.98
N GLY A 228 -12.49 20.05 2.21
CA GLY A 228 -13.22 20.24 3.45
C GLY A 228 -14.22 19.14 3.77
N VAL A 229 -14.14 17.98 3.12
CA VAL A 229 -15.03 16.83 3.34
C VAL A 229 -14.54 16.04 4.54
N ALA A 230 -15.43 15.76 5.50
CA ALA A 230 -15.10 14.93 6.65
C ALA A 230 -14.76 13.50 6.23
N GLY A 231 -13.78 12.89 6.91
CA GLY A 231 -13.38 11.50 6.71
C GLY A 231 -14.59 10.54 6.81
N GLN A 232 -14.56 9.47 6.02
CA GLN A 232 -15.60 8.45 5.95
C GLN A 232 -14.98 7.07 5.82
N GLU A 233 -15.82 6.04 5.95
CA GLU A 233 -15.54 4.65 5.59
C GLU A 233 -16.62 4.15 4.65
N TRP A 234 -16.26 3.34 3.64
CA TRP A 234 -17.18 2.76 2.68
C TRP A 234 -16.63 1.46 2.09
N ASP A 235 -17.53 0.61 1.60
CA ASP A 235 -17.13 -0.59 0.86
C ASP A 235 -16.76 -0.22 -0.59
N ILE A 236 -15.62 -0.71 -1.06
CA ILE A 236 -15.17 -0.66 -2.46
C ILE A 236 -15.52 -1.98 -3.15
N VAL A 237 -15.15 -3.10 -2.53
CA VAL A 237 -15.57 -4.44 -2.94
C VAL A 237 -16.26 -5.10 -1.77
N LYS A 238 -17.42 -5.70 -2.01
CA LYS A 238 -18.18 -6.44 -1.02
C LYS A 238 -18.53 -7.81 -1.56
N ASP A 239 -18.18 -8.85 -0.79
CA ASP A 239 -18.41 -10.26 -1.19
C ASP A 239 -17.93 -10.54 -2.62
N GLY A 240 -16.77 -9.98 -2.98
CA GLY A 240 -16.15 -10.10 -4.30
C GLY A 240 -16.73 -9.23 -5.42
N ILE A 241 -17.75 -8.41 -5.15
CA ILE A 241 -18.39 -7.55 -6.15
C ILE A 241 -17.95 -6.10 -5.97
N LEU A 242 -17.60 -5.40 -7.05
CA LEU A 242 -17.34 -3.96 -7.05
C LEU A 242 -18.63 -3.19 -6.70
N VAL A 243 -18.63 -2.48 -5.56
CA VAL A 243 -19.81 -1.72 -5.07
C VAL A 243 -19.53 -0.24 -4.85
N GLY A 244 -18.28 0.21 -4.96
CA GLY A 244 -17.93 1.59 -4.72
C GLY A 244 -16.61 2.02 -5.37
N TYR A 245 -16.41 3.33 -5.38
CA TYR A 245 -15.20 4.00 -5.85
C TYR A 245 -14.68 4.97 -4.80
N GLN A 246 -13.49 5.50 -5.04
CA GLN A 246 -12.89 6.61 -4.30
C GLN A 246 -13.30 7.91 -4.99
N LEU A 247 -13.90 8.84 -4.25
CA LEU A 247 -14.60 10.00 -4.79
C LEU A 247 -14.09 11.31 -4.17
N ASP A 248 -13.87 12.32 -5.00
CA ASP A 248 -13.86 13.72 -4.61
C ASP A 248 -15.22 14.38 -4.91
N ARG A 249 -15.38 15.68 -4.61
CA ARG A 249 -16.64 16.39 -4.83
C ARG A 249 -16.98 16.61 -6.30
N ARG A 250 -15.98 16.63 -7.17
CA ARG A 250 -16.17 16.91 -8.60
C ARG A 250 -16.71 15.69 -9.34
N ILE A 251 -16.27 14.49 -8.97
CA ILE A 251 -16.57 13.26 -9.72
C ILE A 251 -17.68 12.40 -9.10
N ALA A 252 -18.09 12.67 -7.86
CA ALA A 252 -19.10 11.86 -7.16
C ALA A 252 -20.41 11.69 -7.95
N ALA A 253 -20.86 12.74 -8.65
CA ALA A 253 -22.08 12.73 -9.46
C ALA A 253 -22.03 11.72 -10.63
N HIS A 254 -20.84 11.33 -11.13
CA HIS A 254 -20.69 10.33 -12.21
C HIS A 254 -21.16 8.92 -11.82
N VAL A 255 -21.27 8.64 -10.53
CA VAL A 255 -21.79 7.38 -9.98
C VAL A 255 -23.06 7.60 -9.14
N ASN A 256 -23.81 8.66 -9.44
CA ASN A 256 -25.06 9.03 -8.78
C ASN A 256 -24.93 9.18 -7.26
N ARG A 257 -23.78 9.71 -6.80
CA ARG A 257 -23.57 10.09 -5.41
C ARG A 257 -23.76 11.58 -5.25
N ASP A 258 -24.52 11.96 -4.26
CA ASP A 258 -24.80 13.35 -3.86
C ASP A 258 -23.77 13.87 -2.86
N ARG A 259 -22.80 13.03 -2.48
CA ARG A 259 -21.73 13.35 -1.54
C ARG A 259 -20.41 12.67 -1.91
N SER A 260 -19.28 13.40 -1.70
CA SER A 260 -17.93 12.87 -1.74
C SER A 260 -17.66 11.92 -0.58
N ASN A 261 -16.67 11.04 -0.70
CA ASN A 261 -16.18 10.23 0.43
C ASN A 261 -14.81 10.69 0.98
N GLY A 262 -14.43 11.93 0.69
CA GLY A 262 -13.29 12.58 1.31
C GLY A 262 -11.94 12.15 0.70
N CYS A 263 -11.87 12.05 -0.62
CA CYS A 263 -10.66 11.62 -1.31
C CYS A 263 -9.89 12.73 -2.02
N ALA A 264 -10.25 14.00 -1.85
CA ALA A 264 -9.52 15.11 -2.43
C ALA A 264 -8.20 15.36 -1.69
N PHE A 265 -7.12 15.58 -2.43
CA PHE A 265 -5.80 15.85 -1.87
C PHE A 265 -4.97 16.73 -2.80
N ALA A 266 -4.23 17.66 -2.21
CA ALA A 266 -3.16 18.42 -2.83
C ALA A 266 -1.89 18.31 -1.98
N ASP A 267 -0.75 18.03 -2.59
CA ASP A 267 0.55 17.98 -1.88
C ASP A 267 1.17 19.36 -1.65
N SER A 268 0.57 20.41 -2.24
CA SER A 268 1.03 21.80 -2.16
C SER A 268 -0.16 22.75 -2.22
N PRO A 269 -0.11 23.92 -1.55
CA PRO A 269 -1.13 24.97 -1.69
C PRO A 269 -1.16 25.59 -3.10
N ALA A 270 -0.15 25.33 -3.93
CA ALA A 270 -0.10 25.78 -5.33
C ALA A 270 -0.78 24.79 -6.29
N HIS A 271 -1.13 23.59 -5.84
CA HIS A 271 -1.76 22.56 -6.65
C HIS A 271 -3.28 22.51 -6.42
N VAL A 272 -4.00 22.20 -7.47
CA VAL A 272 -5.45 21.92 -7.38
C VAL A 272 -5.62 20.55 -6.72
N PRO A 273 -6.52 20.40 -5.74
CA PRO A 273 -6.87 19.08 -5.20
C PRO A 273 -7.39 18.16 -6.30
N ILE A 274 -6.91 16.95 -6.31
CA ILE A 274 -7.37 15.85 -7.17
C ILE A 274 -7.76 14.65 -6.32
N GLN A 275 -8.54 13.75 -6.89
CA GLN A 275 -8.88 12.52 -6.18
C GLN A 275 -7.62 11.69 -5.91
N ARG A 276 -7.43 11.26 -4.65
CA ARG A 276 -6.31 10.41 -4.21
C ARG A 276 -6.81 9.28 -3.31
N MET A 277 -6.01 8.19 -3.25
CA MET A 277 -6.37 7.04 -2.43
C MET A 277 -6.54 7.40 -0.94
N PRO A 278 -7.59 6.87 -0.29
CA PRO A 278 -7.68 6.74 1.16
C PRO A 278 -6.79 5.57 1.64
N ASN A 279 -6.99 5.12 2.89
CA ASN A 279 -6.55 3.79 3.27
C ASN A 279 -7.47 2.79 2.56
N VAL A 280 -6.91 1.93 1.69
CA VAL A 280 -7.66 0.91 0.96
C VAL A 280 -7.22 -0.45 1.46
N SER A 281 -8.10 -1.17 2.16
CA SER A 281 -7.71 -2.31 2.97
C SER A 281 -8.58 -3.55 2.72
N LEU A 282 -7.95 -4.73 2.74
CA LEU A 282 -8.65 -6.01 2.78
C LEU A 282 -9.04 -6.31 4.23
N LYS A 283 -10.33 -6.52 4.47
CA LYS A 283 -10.83 -6.87 5.81
C LYS A 283 -10.34 -8.26 6.22
N PRO A 284 -9.81 -8.44 7.46
CA PRO A 284 -9.50 -9.77 7.97
C PRO A 284 -10.79 -10.57 8.18
N ASN A 285 -10.69 -11.88 8.04
CA ASN A 285 -11.78 -12.78 8.45
C ASN A 285 -11.79 -12.86 9.99
N PRO A 286 -12.83 -12.45 10.70
CA PRO A 286 -12.86 -12.48 12.15
C PRO A 286 -12.63 -13.87 12.78
N ALA A 287 -13.00 -14.93 12.06
CA ALA A 287 -12.77 -16.32 12.43
C ALA A 287 -11.66 -16.99 11.58
N GLY A 288 -10.87 -16.18 10.89
CA GLY A 288 -9.82 -16.67 9.98
C GLY A 288 -8.64 -17.30 10.73
N PRO A 289 -7.88 -18.17 10.06
CA PRO A 289 -6.74 -18.84 10.64
C PRO A 289 -5.58 -17.86 10.92
N ASP A 290 -4.70 -18.22 11.83
CA ASP A 290 -3.40 -17.62 12.03
C ASP A 290 -2.38 -18.11 10.99
N LEU A 291 -1.20 -17.51 10.97
CA LEU A 291 -0.16 -17.84 9.99
C LEU A 291 0.31 -19.32 10.06
N PRO A 292 0.56 -19.91 11.22
CA PRO A 292 0.90 -21.35 11.32
C PRO A 292 -0.17 -22.25 10.69
N ALA A 293 -1.44 -22.05 11.01
CA ALA A 293 -2.53 -22.84 10.46
C ALA A 293 -2.67 -22.64 8.93
N MET A 294 -2.41 -21.43 8.41
CA MET A 294 -2.39 -21.18 6.97
C MET A 294 -1.27 -21.96 6.27
N ILE A 295 -0.05 -21.99 6.84
CA ILE A 295 1.08 -22.78 6.30
C ILE A 295 0.72 -24.28 6.31
N GLU A 296 0.18 -24.77 7.42
CA GLU A 296 -0.19 -26.19 7.58
C GLU A 296 -1.26 -26.64 6.57
N SER A 297 -2.11 -25.72 6.12
CA SER A 297 -3.17 -26.00 5.13
C SER A 297 -2.69 -26.18 3.70
N ILE A 298 -1.41 -25.89 3.39
CA ILE A 298 -0.85 -25.92 2.03
C ILE A 298 0.02 -27.15 1.85
N ASP A 299 -0.35 -28.01 0.91
CA ASP A 299 0.44 -29.20 0.56
C ASP A 299 1.67 -28.83 -0.28
N ASP A 300 1.50 -28.02 -1.31
CA ASP A 300 2.56 -27.56 -2.20
C ASP A 300 2.36 -26.09 -2.60
N GLY A 301 3.21 -25.19 -2.07
CA GLY A 301 3.05 -23.76 -2.28
C GLY A 301 4.30 -22.94 -2.01
N ILE A 302 4.13 -21.64 -2.03
CA ILE A 302 5.20 -20.65 -1.73
C ILE A 302 4.62 -19.59 -0.80
N TYR A 303 5.32 -19.34 0.31
CA TYR A 303 5.06 -18.21 1.19
C TYR A 303 5.93 -17.02 0.78
N ILE A 304 5.32 -15.87 0.51
CA ILE A 304 5.95 -14.65 -0.04
C ILE A 304 5.86 -13.54 0.98
N LEU A 305 7.01 -12.93 1.33
CA LEU A 305 7.11 -11.80 2.27
C LEU A 305 7.85 -10.62 1.63
N GLY A 306 7.44 -9.44 2.03
CA GLY A 306 8.04 -8.15 1.61
C GLY A 306 7.83 -7.87 0.13
N ASP A 307 7.54 -6.63 -0.19
CA ASP A 307 7.48 -6.16 -1.57
C ASP A 307 8.89 -5.89 -2.14
N LYS A 308 9.07 -5.99 -3.45
CA LYS A 308 10.35 -5.65 -4.11
C LYS A 308 10.10 -4.86 -5.40
N SER A 309 9.80 -5.51 -6.49
CA SER A 309 9.53 -4.87 -7.76
C SER A 309 8.20 -5.34 -8.34
N TRP A 310 7.64 -4.51 -9.20
CA TRP A 310 6.34 -4.79 -9.80
C TRP A 310 6.26 -4.21 -11.21
N SER A 311 5.34 -4.75 -11.98
CA SER A 311 4.87 -4.22 -13.25
C SER A 311 3.38 -4.43 -13.33
N ILE A 312 2.67 -3.43 -13.83
CA ILE A 312 1.23 -3.50 -14.06
C ILE A 312 0.88 -2.70 -15.32
N ASP A 313 -0.09 -3.15 -16.08
CA ASP A 313 -0.52 -2.44 -17.29
C ASP A 313 -1.29 -1.15 -16.98
N MET A 314 -1.48 -0.33 -18.01
CA MET A 314 -2.13 0.96 -17.91
C MET A 314 -3.62 0.89 -17.51
N GLN A 315 -4.25 -0.28 -17.64
CA GLN A 315 -5.63 -0.54 -17.22
C GLN A 315 -5.74 -1.12 -15.81
N ARG A 316 -4.61 -1.41 -15.15
CA ARG A 316 -4.55 -2.08 -13.84
C ARG A 316 -5.10 -3.50 -13.85
N TYR A 317 -4.99 -4.17 -15.00
CA TYR A 317 -5.57 -5.48 -15.24
C TYR A 317 -4.55 -6.62 -15.25
N ASN A 318 -3.42 -6.46 -15.94
CA ASN A 318 -2.36 -7.47 -15.98
C ASN A 318 -1.18 -7.02 -15.14
N PHE A 319 -0.70 -7.87 -14.24
CA PHE A 319 0.40 -7.53 -13.35
C PHE A 319 1.40 -8.67 -13.16
N GLN A 320 2.60 -8.28 -12.72
CA GLN A 320 3.64 -9.16 -12.21
C GLN A 320 4.27 -8.53 -10.97
N PHE A 321 4.39 -9.29 -9.88
CA PHE A 321 4.98 -8.85 -8.63
C PHE A 321 6.07 -9.82 -8.15
N THR A 322 7.03 -9.28 -7.39
CA THR A 322 8.08 -10.05 -6.71
C THR A 322 8.07 -9.76 -5.21
N GLY A 323 9.00 -10.34 -4.47
CA GLY A 323 9.11 -10.15 -3.02
C GLY A 323 10.55 -10.12 -2.51
N GLN A 324 10.69 -9.98 -1.19
CA GLN A 324 11.97 -10.02 -0.48
C GLN A 324 12.39 -11.45 -0.15
N GLN A 325 11.44 -12.26 0.32
CA GLN A 325 11.66 -13.63 0.78
C GLN A 325 10.61 -14.56 0.18
N PHE A 326 11.02 -15.77 -0.18
CA PHE A 326 10.16 -16.78 -0.77
C PHE A 326 10.46 -18.12 -0.10
N HIS A 327 9.57 -18.60 0.74
CA HIS A 327 9.73 -19.88 1.42
C HIS A 327 8.88 -20.95 0.74
N ARG A 328 9.51 -22.04 0.33
CA ARG A 328 8.82 -23.22 -0.16
C ARG A 328 7.95 -23.81 0.93
N ILE A 329 6.70 -24.14 0.63
CA ILE A 329 5.84 -24.96 1.52
C ILE A 329 5.68 -26.32 0.90
N LYS A 330 5.92 -27.38 1.71
CA LYS A 330 5.72 -28.78 1.38
C LYS A 330 5.06 -29.50 2.55
N ASN A 331 3.94 -30.19 2.28
CA ASN A 331 3.20 -30.96 3.28
C ASN A 331 2.97 -30.15 4.58
N GLY A 332 2.49 -28.91 4.45
CA GLY A 332 2.18 -28.03 5.57
C GLY A 332 3.40 -27.48 6.34
N LYS A 333 4.60 -27.49 5.78
CA LYS A 333 5.83 -27.03 6.45
C LYS A 333 6.69 -26.18 5.51
N LEU A 334 7.40 -25.21 6.10
CA LEU A 334 8.44 -24.46 5.37
C LEU A 334 9.61 -25.38 5.06
N ALA A 335 10.07 -25.38 3.81
CA ALA A 335 11.09 -26.29 3.27
C ALA A 335 12.26 -25.51 2.62
N GLY A 336 12.68 -24.42 3.24
CA GLY A 336 13.77 -23.54 2.78
C GLY A 336 13.32 -22.45 1.83
N GLN A 337 14.25 -21.53 1.52
CA GLN A 337 13.97 -20.43 0.62
C GLN A 337 14.14 -20.83 -0.85
N LEU A 338 13.45 -20.07 -1.70
CA LEU A 338 13.59 -20.00 -3.15
C LEU A 338 14.09 -18.61 -3.55
N LYS A 339 14.64 -18.48 -4.76
CA LYS A 339 14.95 -17.17 -5.37
C LYS A 339 14.41 -17.09 -6.80
N ASP A 340 14.54 -15.92 -7.39
CA ASP A 340 14.11 -15.60 -8.76
C ASP A 340 12.60 -15.76 -8.99
N VAL A 341 11.81 -15.52 -7.95
CA VAL A 341 10.35 -15.72 -7.96
C VAL A 341 9.64 -14.43 -8.38
N ALA A 342 8.74 -14.54 -9.35
CA ALA A 342 7.69 -13.55 -9.60
C ALA A 342 6.36 -14.29 -9.77
N TYR A 343 5.26 -13.66 -9.39
CA TYR A 343 3.92 -14.15 -9.69
C TYR A 343 3.20 -13.20 -10.63
N GLN A 344 2.41 -13.77 -11.53
CA GLN A 344 1.75 -13.04 -12.61
C GLN A 344 0.29 -13.50 -12.73
N ALA A 345 -0.61 -12.55 -12.95
CA ALA A 345 -2.02 -12.83 -13.19
C ALA A 345 -2.74 -11.63 -13.83
N THR A 346 -3.99 -11.85 -14.25
CA THR A 346 -4.96 -10.78 -14.37
C THR A 346 -5.54 -10.45 -13.01
N THR A 347 -5.96 -9.21 -12.79
CA THR A 347 -6.50 -8.76 -11.49
C THR A 347 -7.68 -9.62 -11.03
N THR A 348 -8.66 -9.84 -11.90
CA THR A 348 -9.86 -10.60 -11.53
C THR A 348 -9.60 -12.08 -11.31
N ASP A 349 -8.68 -12.69 -12.06
CA ASP A 349 -8.31 -14.09 -11.86
C ASP A 349 -7.54 -14.28 -10.55
N PHE A 350 -6.61 -13.37 -10.25
CA PHE A 350 -5.85 -13.40 -9.01
C PHE A 350 -6.77 -13.29 -7.79
N TRP A 351 -7.56 -12.22 -7.71
CA TRP A 351 -8.48 -12.03 -6.58
C TRP A 351 -9.58 -13.07 -6.54
N GLY A 352 -9.99 -13.61 -7.71
CA GLY A 352 -10.92 -14.74 -7.82
C GLY A 352 -10.36 -16.04 -7.26
N SER A 353 -9.03 -16.24 -7.30
CA SER A 353 -8.36 -17.42 -6.77
C SER A 353 -8.14 -17.39 -5.24
N MET A 354 -8.49 -16.31 -4.56
CA MET A 354 -8.33 -16.17 -3.11
C MET A 354 -9.25 -17.17 -2.38
N LYS A 355 -8.64 -18.15 -1.73
CA LYS A 355 -9.36 -19.26 -1.05
C LYS A 355 -9.36 -19.18 0.46
N VAL A 356 -8.44 -18.43 1.06
CA VAL A 356 -8.35 -18.20 2.51
C VAL A 356 -7.98 -16.76 2.78
N VAL A 357 -8.68 -16.13 3.71
CA VAL A 357 -8.34 -14.83 4.30
C VAL A 357 -7.98 -15.06 5.76
N GLY A 358 -6.81 -14.64 6.16
CA GLY A 358 -6.30 -14.80 7.52
C GLY A 358 -7.08 -14.00 8.56
N GLY A 359 -6.93 -14.41 9.81
CA GLY A 359 -7.52 -13.74 10.96
C GLY A 359 -6.85 -12.41 11.31
N PRO A 360 -7.42 -11.66 12.29
CA PRO A 360 -6.86 -10.39 12.77
C PRO A 360 -5.40 -10.48 13.25
N SER A 361 -4.96 -11.65 13.74
CA SER A 361 -3.57 -11.87 14.17
C SER A 361 -2.54 -11.82 13.04
N THR A 362 -2.98 -11.93 11.79
CA THR A 362 -2.11 -11.84 10.60
C THR A 362 -2.17 -10.45 9.93
N TYR A 363 -2.95 -9.51 10.46
CA TYR A 363 -3.16 -8.21 9.84
C TYR A 363 -1.96 -7.28 10.06
N VAL A 364 -1.49 -6.66 8.99
CA VAL A 364 -0.48 -5.59 9.02
C VAL A 364 -0.95 -4.41 8.18
N LEU A 365 -0.70 -3.21 8.66
CA LEU A 365 -0.93 -1.97 7.90
C LEU A 365 0.31 -1.66 7.08
N GLY A 366 0.26 -1.97 5.79
CA GLY A 366 1.30 -1.62 4.82
C GLY A 366 0.98 -0.33 4.06
N GLY A 367 1.85 0.06 3.12
CA GLY A 367 1.56 1.22 2.29
C GLY A 367 2.75 1.78 1.52
N ALA A 368 2.45 2.78 0.68
CA ALA A 368 3.42 3.56 -0.08
C ALA A 368 3.53 4.97 0.49
N PHE A 369 4.77 5.40 0.81
CA PHE A 369 5.03 6.75 1.29
C PHE A 369 4.96 7.80 0.15
N ASN A 370 5.31 7.38 -1.07
CA ASN A 370 5.41 8.22 -2.26
C ASN A 370 4.59 7.65 -3.42
N CYS A 371 3.25 7.72 -3.33
CA CYS A 371 2.38 7.34 -4.45
C CYS A 371 2.14 8.55 -5.36
N GLY A 372 2.60 8.47 -6.61
CA GLY A 372 2.47 9.54 -7.60
C GLY A 372 1.14 9.48 -8.36
N LYS A 373 0.62 10.62 -8.73
CA LYS A 373 -0.51 10.80 -9.65
C LYS A 373 -0.38 12.16 -10.36
N GLY A 374 -0.89 12.32 -11.52
CA GLY A 374 -0.91 13.58 -12.30
C GLY A 374 -2.29 13.80 -12.89
N GLN A 375 -2.57 14.86 -13.53
CA GLN A 375 -1.88 16.12 -13.79
C GLN A 375 -2.58 17.26 -13.06
N PRO A 376 -1.87 18.10 -12.32
CA PRO A 376 -0.41 18.18 -12.14
C PRO A 376 0.14 17.02 -11.33
N GLY A 377 1.44 16.70 -11.52
CA GLY A 377 2.12 15.63 -10.77
C GLY A 377 2.14 15.93 -9.27
N GLN A 378 1.58 15.02 -8.47
CA GLN A 378 1.43 15.13 -7.01
C GLN A 378 1.79 13.82 -6.33
N ILE A 379 2.30 13.89 -5.11
CA ILE A 379 2.69 12.74 -4.29
C ILE A 379 1.84 12.68 -3.04
N ALA A 380 1.20 11.53 -2.79
CA ALA A 380 0.48 11.25 -1.55
C ALA A 380 1.00 9.97 -0.89
N ALA A 381 1.06 9.98 0.44
CA ALA A 381 1.29 8.77 1.21
C ALA A 381 -0.04 8.05 1.46
N VAL A 382 -0.08 6.74 1.22
CA VAL A 382 -1.30 5.91 1.26
C VAL A 382 -1.05 4.60 1.98
N SER A 383 -2.04 4.11 2.75
CA SER A 383 -1.95 2.83 3.45
C SER A 383 -2.89 1.78 2.89
N HIS A 384 -2.45 0.52 3.02
CA HIS A 384 -3.18 -0.66 2.62
C HIS A 384 -3.03 -1.73 3.69
N GLY A 385 -4.00 -1.82 4.59
CA GLY A 385 -4.03 -2.87 5.59
C GLY A 385 -4.57 -4.16 5.03
N CYS A 386 -3.96 -5.28 5.38
CA CYS A 386 -4.49 -6.59 5.00
C CYS A 386 -4.02 -7.69 5.96
N PRO A 387 -4.78 -8.79 6.09
CA PRO A 387 -4.30 -10.04 6.64
C PRO A 387 -3.48 -10.79 5.59
N ALA A 388 -2.75 -11.83 6.01
CA ALA A 388 -2.23 -12.81 5.08
C ALA A 388 -3.38 -13.51 4.31
N ALA A 389 -3.12 -13.90 3.06
CA ALA A 389 -4.14 -14.58 2.26
C ALA A 389 -3.52 -15.70 1.41
N ILE A 390 -4.33 -16.75 1.14
CA ILE A 390 -3.93 -17.86 0.27
C ILE A 390 -4.67 -17.76 -1.05
N PHE A 391 -3.91 -17.84 -2.13
CA PHE A 391 -4.38 -17.81 -3.52
C PHE A 391 -4.08 -19.16 -4.20
N ASP A 392 -5.08 -19.71 -4.89
CA ASP A 392 -5.01 -21.03 -5.51
C ASP A 392 -4.34 -20.97 -6.88
N LYS A 393 -3.34 -21.83 -7.11
CA LYS A 393 -2.73 -22.10 -8.42
C LYS A 393 -2.35 -20.86 -9.24
N VAL A 394 -1.72 -19.89 -8.61
CA VAL A 394 -1.21 -18.68 -9.27
C VAL A 394 -0.01 -19.03 -10.14
N ASN A 395 0.12 -18.37 -11.29
CA ASN A 395 1.27 -18.54 -12.19
C ASN A 395 2.53 -17.92 -11.58
N VAL A 396 3.58 -18.72 -11.44
CA VAL A 396 4.89 -18.32 -10.93
C VAL A 396 5.93 -18.44 -12.03
N LEU A 397 6.69 -17.38 -12.21
CA LEU A 397 7.76 -17.24 -13.21
C LEU A 397 9.13 -17.32 -12.53
N ASN A 398 10.13 -17.72 -13.29
CA ASN A 398 11.54 -17.58 -12.92
C ASN A 398 12.13 -16.35 -13.60
N THR A 399 12.42 -15.30 -12.84
CA THR A 399 12.82 -13.99 -13.36
C THR A 399 14.16 -14.01 -14.12
N VAL A 400 15.03 -14.97 -13.84
CA VAL A 400 16.33 -15.13 -14.54
C VAL A 400 16.15 -15.97 -15.82
N ALA A 401 15.45 -17.10 -15.74
CA ALA A 401 15.25 -17.98 -16.89
C ALA A 401 14.40 -17.35 -18.00
N GLU A 402 13.56 -16.37 -17.66
CA GLU A 402 12.63 -15.69 -18.57
C GLU A 402 13.09 -14.28 -18.96
N ALA A 403 14.20 -13.78 -18.38
CA ALA A 403 14.78 -12.51 -18.76
C ALA A 403 15.19 -12.51 -20.23
N GLY A 404 14.60 -11.61 -21.01
CA GLY A 404 14.93 -11.44 -22.44
C GLY A 404 14.23 -12.42 -23.39
N LYS A 405 13.19 -13.11 -22.95
CA LYS A 405 12.32 -13.92 -23.83
C LYS A 405 11.12 -13.11 -24.31
#